data_69bd49c42d52d2ba3d48010630abee50
#
_entry.id   69bd49c42d52d2ba3d48010630abee50
#
_cell.length_a   1.000
_cell.length_b   1.000
_cell.length_c   1.000
_cell.angle_alpha   90.00
_cell.angle_beta   90.00
_cell.angle_gamma   90.00
#
_symmetry.space_group_name_H-M   'P 1'
#
loop_
_entity.id
_entity.type
_entity.pdbx_description
1 polymer ?
#
loop_
_entity_poly.entity_id
_entity_poly.type
_entity_poly.pdbx_seq_one_letter_code
_entity_poly.pdbx_strand_id
1 'polypeptide(L)'
;MNQPRKLVFLDTDILISAYEDSRCKGILDHASNHDGFQLVTSITVLGETLFKAMDNNLAEDFVISVIANLNRWDAEIMFPDESVSRLCFSMSTNYDDSRMIGQKTDKVHLAYAMSQDCAVFLTHDVGLTRYRIPRELQDAKFFKPETMTPEAFWERYLRR
;
A
#
# COMPACT_ATOMS: atom_id res chain seq x y z
N MET A 1 -1.55 -20.67 20.01
CA MET A 1 -1.74 -19.21 19.95
C MET A 1 -1.55 -18.81 18.49
N ASN A 2 -2.60 -18.28 17.85
CA ASN A 2 -2.42 -17.75 16.50
C ASN A 2 -1.53 -16.51 16.57
N GLN A 3 -0.42 -16.52 15.85
CA GLN A 3 0.37 -15.31 15.66
C GLN A 3 -0.47 -14.25 14.97
N PRO A 4 -0.36 -12.96 15.35
CA PRO A 4 -1.08 -11.92 14.67
C PRO A 4 -0.68 -11.90 13.18
N ARG A 5 -1.67 -11.72 12.30
CA ARG A 5 -1.43 -11.60 10.85
C ARG A 5 -0.56 -10.37 10.57
N LYS A 6 0.36 -10.52 9.64
CA LYS A 6 1.16 -9.38 9.15
C LYS A 6 0.31 -8.55 8.20
N LEU A 7 0.21 -7.26 8.45
CA LEU A 7 -0.50 -6.34 7.57
C LEU A 7 0.31 -6.10 6.29
N VAL A 8 -0.34 -6.21 5.14
CA VAL A 8 0.21 -5.99 3.80
C VAL A 8 -0.58 -4.86 3.15
N PHE A 9 0.04 -3.69 3.03
CA PHE A 9 -0.59 -2.51 2.44
C PHE A 9 -0.57 -2.58 0.91
N LEU A 10 -1.71 -2.29 0.30
CA LEU A 10 -1.89 -2.24 -1.15
C LEU A 10 -1.94 -0.79 -1.62
N ASP A 11 -1.01 -0.41 -2.49
CA ASP A 11 -0.95 0.90 -3.14
C ASP A 11 -1.94 0.99 -4.32
N THR A 12 -2.17 2.18 -4.83
CA THR A 12 -3.08 2.46 -5.95
C THR A 12 -2.71 1.67 -7.20
N ASP A 13 -1.43 1.64 -7.55
CA ASP A 13 -0.95 0.92 -8.74
C ASP A 13 -1.17 -0.60 -8.65
N ILE A 14 -1.18 -1.16 -7.44
CA ILE A 14 -1.48 -2.56 -7.20
C ILE A 14 -2.96 -2.87 -7.44
N LEU A 15 -3.87 -1.99 -7.02
CA LEU A 15 -5.30 -2.16 -7.30
C LEU A 15 -5.59 -2.10 -8.80
N ILE A 16 -4.92 -1.20 -9.52
CA ILE A 16 -5.02 -1.10 -10.99
C ILE A 16 -4.42 -2.35 -11.63
N SER A 17 -3.21 -2.75 -11.24
CA SER A 17 -2.56 -3.95 -11.79
C SER A 17 -3.38 -5.22 -11.56
N ALA A 18 -4.04 -5.36 -10.43
CA ALA A 18 -4.88 -6.52 -10.15
C ALA A 18 -6.13 -6.59 -11.06
N TYR A 19 -6.56 -5.47 -11.63
CA TYR A 19 -7.61 -5.45 -12.65
C TYR A 19 -7.07 -5.86 -14.02
N GLU A 20 -5.89 -5.37 -14.39
CA GLU A 20 -5.30 -5.53 -15.72
C GLU A 20 -4.50 -6.84 -15.88
N ASP A 21 -3.92 -7.34 -14.80
CA ASP A 21 -3.02 -8.50 -14.79
C ASP A 21 -3.51 -9.60 -13.86
N SER A 22 -3.90 -10.72 -14.46
CA SER A 22 -4.35 -11.91 -13.74
C SER A 22 -3.29 -12.52 -12.82
N ARG A 23 -1.99 -12.32 -13.09
CA ARG A 23 -0.90 -12.79 -12.25
C ARG A 23 -0.84 -11.99 -10.95
N CYS A 24 -0.87 -10.66 -11.04
CA CYS A 24 -0.94 -9.79 -9.86
C CYS A 24 -2.15 -10.16 -9.01
N LYS A 25 -3.33 -10.26 -9.64
CA LYS A 25 -4.56 -10.68 -8.96
C LYS A 25 -4.41 -12.04 -8.28
N GLY A 26 -3.82 -13.03 -8.96
CA GLY A 26 -3.61 -14.37 -8.42
C GLY A 26 -2.71 -14.38 -7.17
N ILE A 27 -1.68 -13.54 -7.14
CA ILE A 27 -0.82 -13.37 -5.96
C ILE A 27 -1.62 -12.82 -4.77
N LEU A 28 -2.47 -11.80 -5.00
CA LEU A 28 -3.30 -11.22 -3.94
C LEU A 28 -4.41 -12.17 -3.49
N ASP A 29 -5.02 -12.92 -4.41
CA ASP A 29 -5.98 -14.00 -4.09
C ASP A 29 -5.33 -15.05 -3.18
N HIS A 30 -4.07 -15.41 -3.44
CA HIS A 30 -3.34 -16.36 -2.59
C HIS A 30 -2.99 -15.76 -1.24
N ALA A 31 -2.50 -14.51 -1.22
CA ALA A 31 -2.12 -13.80 0.02
C ALA A 31 -3.32 -13.65 0.97
N SER A 32 -4.50 -13.32 0.44
CA SER A 32 -5.72 -13.13 1.23
C SER A 32 -6.21 -14.44 1.89
N ASN A 33 -5.91 -15.58 1.27
CA ASN A 33 -6.24 -16.90 1.81
C ASN A 33 -5.14 -17.48 2.72
N HIS A 34 -4.04 -16.75 2.91
CA HIS A 34 -2.92 -17.21 3.74
C HIS A 34 -3.06 -16.70 5.17
N ASP A 35 -3.09 -17.61 6.15
CA ASP A 35 -3.32 -17.29 7.57
C ASP A 35 -2.32 -16.29 8.17
N GLY A 36 -1.14 -16.14 7.55
CA GLY A 36 -0.09 -15.23 8.03
C GLY A 36 -0.25 -13.78 7.64
N PHE A 37 -1.18 -13.44 6.72
CA PHE A 37 -1.31 -12.10 6.16
C PHE A 37 -2.74 -11.57 6.22
N GLN A 38 -2.85 -10.24 6.35
CA GLN A 38 -4.07 -9.45 6.18
C GLN A 38 -3.79 -8.35 5.16
N LEU A 39 -4.55 -8.33 4.09
CA LEU A 39 -4.47 -7.26 3.10
C LEU A 39 -5.18 -6.02 3.63
N VAL A 40 -4.55 -4.87 3.46
CA VAL A 40 -5.09 -3.58 3.91
C VAL A 40 -4.83 -2.52 2.83
N THR A 41 -5.68 -1.51 2.79
CA THR A 41 -5.48 -0.32 1.96
C THR A 41 -6.02 0.90 2.70
N SER A 42 -6.00 2.08 2.08
CA SER A 42 -6.54 3.28 2.72
C SER A 42 -7.66 3.93 1.90
N ILE A 43 -8.45 4.75 2.56
CA ILE A 43 -9.47 5.56 1.87
C ILE A 43 -8.85 6.50 0.84
N THR A 44 -7.61 6.95 1.08
CA THR A 44 -6.87 7.81 0.14
C THR A 44 -6.46 7.06 -1.13
N VAL A 45 -6.02 5.81 -1.00
CA VAL A 45 -5.76 4.92 -2.14
C VAL A 45 -7.02 4.71 -2.97
N LEU A 46 -8.16 4.47 -2.32
CA LEU A 46 -9.44 4.33 -3.02
C LEU A 46 -9.82 5.61 -3.76
N GLY A 47 -9.68 6.76 -3.12
CA GLY A 47 -9.92 8.06 -3.76
C GLY A 47 -9.05 8.27 -5.00
N GLU A 48 -7.75 8.01 -4.89
CA GLU A 48 -6.82 8.11 -6.01
C GLU A 48 -7.16 7.14 -7.14
N THR A 49 -7.55 5.91 -6.80
CA THR A 49 -7.98 4.90 -7.78
C THR A 49 -9.19 5.38 -8.58
N LEU A 50 -10.18 5.98 -7.89
CA LEU A 50 -11.35 6.55 -8.55
C LEU A 50 -10.99 7.74 -9.46
N PHE A 51 -10.13 8.65 -9.01
CA PHE A 51 -9.66 9.76 -9.84
C PHE A 51 -8.93 9.27 -11.08
N LYS A 52 -8.03 8.30 -10.96
CA LYS A 52 -7.34 7.70 -12.11
C LYS A 52 -8.31 7.02 -13.08
N ALA A 53 -9.36 6.38 -12.56
CA ALA A 53 -10.41 5.80 -13.40
C ALA A 53 -11.14 6.86 -14.22
N MET A 54 -11.51 7.99 -13.61
CA MET A 54 -12.19 9.10 -14.28
C MET A 54 -11.29 9.77 -15.32
N ASP A 55 -10.03 10.06 -14.98
CA ASP A 55 -9.08 10.74 -15.85
C ASP A 55 -8.71 9.92 -17.10
N ASN A 56 -8.69 8.60 -16.97
CA ASN A 56 -8.33 7.68 -18.05
C ASN A 56 -9.55 7.09 -18.78
N ASN A 57 -10.77 7.58 -18.49
CA ASN A 57 -12.02 7.03 -19.04
C ASN A 57 -12.10 5.50 -18.90
N LEU A 58 -11.64 4.98 -17.78
CA LEU A 58 -11.76 3.55 -17.49
C LEU A 58 -13.24 3.18 -17.37
N ALA A 59 -13.56 1.99 -17.83
CA ALA A 59 -14.94 1.51 -17.79
C ALA A 59 -15.46 1.43 -16.35
N GLU A 60 -16.78 1.57 -16.18
CA GLU A 60 -17.46 1.37 -14.91
C GLU A 60 -17.08 0.02 -14.27
N ASP A 61 -16.86 -1.01 -15.09
CA ASP A 61 -16.39 -2.34 -14.69
C ASP A 61 -15.10 -2.32 -13.87
N PHE A 62 -14.20 -1.35 -14.12
CA PHE A 62 -12.97 -1.22 -13.35
C PHE A 62 -13.26 -0.92 -11.89
N VAL A 63 -14.09 0.08 -11.60
CA VAL A 63 -14.43 0.46 -10.22
C VAL A 63 -15.15 -0.68 -9.50
N ILE A 64 -16.12 -1.29 -10.19
CA ILE A 64 -16.86 -2.45 -9.67
C ILE A 64 -15.89 -3.60 -9.34
N SER A 65 -14.94 -3.87 -10.24
CA SER A 65 -13.94 -4.93 -10.05
C SER A 65 -13.01 -4.66 -8.87
N VAL A 66 -12.56 -3.41 -8.69
CA VAL A 66 -11.72 -3.03 -7.53
C VAL A 66 -12.46 -3.28 -6.23
N ILE A 67 -13.70 -2.81 -6.11
CA ILE A 67 -14.52 -3.02 -4.91
C ILE A 67 -14.78 -4.51 -4.67
N ALA A 68 -15.13 -5.27 -5.72
CA ALA A 68 -15.36 -6.70 -5.62
C ALA A 68 -14.10 -7.46 -5.16
N ASN A 69 -12.92 -7.08 -5.66
CA ASN A 69 -11.66 -7.68 -5.26
C ASN A 69 -11.33 -7.37 -3.79
N LEU A 70 -11.49 -6.13 -3.34
CA LEU A 70 -11.26 -5.77 -1.94
C LEU A 70 -12.16 -6.55 -0.99
N ASN A 71 -13.45 -6.69 -1.33
CA ASN A 71 -14.39 -7.52 -0.57
C ASN A 71 -13.99 -9.00 -0.58
N ARG A 72 -13.59 -9.54 -1.72
CA ARG A 72 -13.15 -10.93 -1.86
C ARG A 72 -11.90 -11.23 -1.04
N TRP A 73 -10.98 -10.28 -0.94
CA TRP A 73 -9.76 -10.41 -0.16
C TRP A 73 -9.95 -10.11 1.32
N ASP A 74 -11.15 -9.76 1.74
CA ASP A 74 -11.44 -9.25 3.10
C ASP A 74 -10.45 -8.15 3.50
N ALA A 75 -10.16 -7.26 2.54
CA ALA A 75 -9.17 -6.21 2.72
C ALA A 75 -9.73 -5.11 3.63
N GLU A 76 -8.98 -4.78 4.67
CA GLU A 76 -9.34 -3.70 5.58
C GLU A 76 -9.05 -2.34 4.97
N ILE A 77 -9.97 -1.39 5.13
CA ILE A 77 -9.82 -0.02 4.66
C ILE A 77 -9.48 0.88 5.84
N MET A 78 -8.29 1.46 5.81
CA MET A 78 -7.80 2.36 6.83
C MET A 78 -8.32 3.78 6.62
N PHE A 79 -8.67 4.45 7.72
CA PHE A 79 -9.07 5.85 7.76
C PHE A 79 -7.99 6.71 8.42
N PRO A 80 -7.91 8.01 8.08
CA PRO A 80 -6.89 8.88 8.66
C PRO A 80 -7.13 9.11 10.15
N ASP A 81 -6.05 9.08 10.90
CA ASP A 81 -6.00 9.44 12.31
C ASP A 81 -4.92 10.49 12.57
N GLU A 82 -4.71 10.84 13.83
CA GLU A 82 -3.68 11.80 14.24
C GLU A 82 -2.27 11.33 13.87
N SER A 83 -1.99 10.03 13.95
CA SER A 83 -0.69 9.45 13.61
C SER A 83 -0.39 9.60 12.12
N VAL A 84 -1.37 9.30 11.25
CA VAL A 84 -1.25 9.52 9.80
C VAL A 84 -0.93 10.98 9.50
N SER A 85 -1.65 11.91 10.11
CA SER A 85 -1.46 13.35 9.90
C SER A 85 -0.07 13.82 10.33
N ARG A 86 0.41 13.39 11.49
CA ARG A 86 1.76 13.70 11.99
C ARG A 86 2.86 13.15 11.09
N LEU A 87 2.71 11.89 10.63
CA LEU A 87 3.65 11.25 9.72
C LEU A 87 3.70 11.98 8.37
N CYS A 88 2.55 12.33 7.80
CA CYS A 88 2.48 13.10 6.56
C CYS A 88 3.20 14.43 6.70
N PHE A 89 2.95 15.18 7.79
CA PHE A 89 3.61 16.44 8.03
C PHE A 89 5.13 16.29 8.16
N SER A 90 5.60 15.35 8.96
CA SER A 90 7.03 15.09 9.15
C SER A 90 7.74 14.68 7.85
N MET A 91 7.09 13.87 7.00
CA MET A 91 7.65 13.48 5.71
C MET A 91 7.59 14.60 4.67
N SER A 92 6.68 15.57 4.81
CA SER A 92 6.56 16.70 3.88
C SER A 92 7.51 17.84 4.16
N THR A 93 7.92 18.04 5.41
CA THR A 93 8.76 19.16 5.85
C THR A 93 10.26 18.91 5.68
N ASN A 94 10.68 17.66 5.54
CA ASN A 94 12.08 17.33 5.30
C ASN A 94 12.43 17.51 3.82
N TYR A 95 12.82 18.73 3.48
CA TYR A 95 13.14 19.20 2.12
C TYR A 95 14.42 18.61 1.52
N ASP A 96 15.23 17.87 2.28
CA ASP A 96 16.59 17.50 1.86
C ASP A 96 16.64 16.35 0.83
N ASP A 97 15.50 15.85 0.43
CA ASP A 97 15.42 14.77 -0.57
C ASP A 97 14.74 15.21 -1.86
N SER A 98 15.32 16.24 -2.52
CA SER A 98 14.98 16.63 -3.89
C SER A 98 15.18 15.49 -4.93
N ARG A 99 15.74 14.36 -4.51
CA ARG A 99 15.95 13.14 -5.31
C ARG A 99 14.86 12.10 -5.12
N MET A 100 13.91 12.39 -4.27
CA MET A 100 12.86 11.43 -3.94
C MET A 100 11.58 11.84 -4.61
N ILE A 101 11.47 11.30 -5.78
CA ILE A 101 10.36 11.39 -6.71
C ILE A 101 9.23 10.49 -6.20
N GLY A 102 8.72 10.79 -5.03
CA GLY A 102 7.40 10.30 -4.63
C GLY A 102 6.43 11.46 -4.84
N GLN A 103 5.32 11.22 -5.48
CA GLN A 103 4.22 12.17 -5.46
C GLN A 103 3.83 12.41 -3.99
N LYS A 104 3.19 13.55 -3.70
CA LYS A 104 2.74 13.82 -2.32
C LYS A 104 1.79 12.73 -1.79
N THR A 105 0.99 12.15 -2.68
CA THR A 105 0.07 11.03 -2.40
C THR A 105 0.79 9.78 -1.92
N ASP A 106 1.96 9.45 -2.50
CA ASP A 106 2.73 8.25 -2.11
C ASP A 106 3.21 8.32 -0.66
N LYS A 107 3.57 9.54 -0.20
CA LYS A 107 3.95 9.77 1.21
C LYS A 107 2.75 9.61 2.14
N VAL A 108 1.55 10.01 1.69
CA VAL A 108 0.31 9.79 2.45
C VAL A 108 0.01 8.30 2.58
N HIS A 109 0.12 7.53 1.48
CA HIS A 109 -0.07 6.09 1.52
C HIS A 109 0.94 5.40 2.44
N LEU A 110 2.21 5.83 2.38
CA LEU A 110 3.24 5.31 3.27
C LEU A 110 2.95 5.66 4.75
N ALA A 111 2.42 6.85 5.02
CA ALA A 111 2.03 7.26 6.37
C ALA A 111 0.95 6.35 6.97
N TYR A 112 -0.05 5.95 6.17
CA TYR A 112 -1.04 4.96 6.62
C TYR A 112 -0.39 3.63 6.98
N ALA A 113 0.47 3.12 6.09
CA ALA A 113 1.13 1.85 6.32
C ALA A 113 2.03 1.87 7.57
N MET A 114 2.72 2.98 7.81
CA MET A 114 3.58 3.16 8.99
C MET A 114 2.77 3.34 10.27
N SER A 115 1.64 4.04 10.23
CA SER A 115 0.80 4.28 11.42
C SER A 115 0.19 2.99 11.97
N GLN A 116 0.01 1.99 11.13
CA GLN A 116 -0.58 0.70 11.47
C GLN A 116 0.46 -0.43 11.54
N ASP A 117 1.76 -0.11 11.57
CA ASP A 117 2.84 -1.08 11.63
C ASP A 117 2.74 -2.17 10.54
N CYS A 118 2.34 -1.78 9.31
CA CYS A 118 2.31 -2.72 8.20
C CYS A 118 3.70 -3.33 7.99
N ALA A 119 3.76 -4.64 7.84
CA ALA A 119 5.00 -5.36 7.61
C ALA A 119 5.49 -5.18 6.16
N VAL A 120 4.57 -5.11 5.21
CA VAL A 120 4.84 -5.01 3.78
C VAL A 120 4.01 -3.89 3.15
N PHE A 121 4.60 -3.19 2.19
CA PHE A 121 3.96 -2.21 1.32
C PHE A 121 4.14 -2.65 -0.13
N LEU A 122 3.07 -3.07 -0.77
CA LEU A 122 3.09 -3.49 -2.17
C LEU A 122 2.91 -2.30 -3.10
N THR A 123 3.85 -2.09 -4.00
CA THR A 123 3.84 -1.05 -5.03
C THR A 123 4.77 -1.41 -6.18
N HIS A 124 4.51 -0.88 -7.36
CA HIS A 124 5.44 -0.90 -8.50
C HIS A 124 6.33 0.36 -8.54
N ASP A 125 6.10 1.33 -7.65
CA ASP A 125 6.91 2.56 -7.61
C ASP A 125 8.30 2.31 -7.04
N VAL A 126 9.31 2.37 -7.92
CA VAL A 126 10.72 2.25 -7.55
C VAL A 126 11.17 3.40 -6.63
N GLY A 127 10.55 4.56 -6.74
CA GLY A 127 10.83 5.71 -5.88
C GLY A 127 10.53 5.39 -4.43
N LEU A 128 9.34 4.83 -4.15
CA LEU A 128 8.95 4.40 -2.81
C LEU A 128 9.85 3.29 -2.26
N THR A 129 10.31 2.37 -3.10
CA THR A 129 11.23 1.30 -2.68
C THR A 129 12.54 1.88 -2.13
N ARG A 130 13.03 2.96 -2.74
CA ARG A 130 14.30 3.63 -2.36
C ARG A 130 14.13 4.69 -1.27
N TYR A 131 12.90 5.07 -0.96
CA TYR A 131 12.61 6.11 0.02
C TYR A 131 13.15 5.76 1.41
N ARG A 132 13.81 6.74 2.04
CA ARG A 132 14.24 6.66 3.43
C ARG A 132 13.43 7.62 4.26
N ILE A 133 12.79 7.12 5.29
CA ILE A 133 12.05 7.98 6.22
C ILE A 133 13.01 8.90 6.98
N PRO A 134 12.56 10.11 7.35
CA PRO A 134 13.33 11.03 8.18
C PRO A 134 13.85 10.39 9.46
N ARG A 135 15.05 10.82 9.89
CA ARG A 135 15.68 10.25 11.08
C ARG A 135 14.84 10.46 12.34
N GLU A 136 14.17 11.59 12.45
CA GLU A 136 13.28 11.90 13.57
C GLU A 136 12.15 10.88 13.72
N LEU A 137 11.63 10.35 12.62
CA LEU A 137 10.62 9.30 12.65
C LEU A 137 11.21 7.95 13.08
N GLN A 138 12.45 7.65 12.67
CA GLN A 138 13.15 6.45 13.14
C GLN A 138 13.44 6.52 14.64
N ASP A 139 13.88 7.67 15.14
CA ASP A 139 14.13 7.92 16.55
C ASP A 139 12.81 7.81 17.38
N ALA A 140 11.68 8.18 16.78
CA ALA A 140 10.34 8.01 17.35
C ALA A 140 9.79 6.58 17.20
N LYS A 141 10.62 5.62 16.73
CA LYS A 141 10.27 4.21 16.54
C LYS A 141 9.21 3.94 15.46
N PHE A 142 9.05 4.83 14.50
CA PHE A 142 8.33 4.51 13.28
C PHE A 142 9.24 3.77 12.30
N PHE A 143 8.72 2.71 11.71
CA PHE A 143 9.47 1.91 10.77
C PHE A 143 8.78 1.93 9.41
N LYS A 144 9.57 2.11 8.37
CA LYS A 144 9.09 1.95 7.02
C LYS A 144 8.80 0.47 6.78
N PRO A 145 7.60 0.11 6.28
CA PRO A 145 7.32 -1.26 5.85
C PRO A 145 8.28 -1.70 4.75
N GLU A 146 8.49 -3.00 4.64
CA GLU A 146 9.26 -3.56 3.55
C GLU A 146 8.53 -3.34 2.23
N THR A 147 9.09 -2.52 1.34
CA THR A 147 8.45 -2.08 0.11
C THR A 147 8.89 -2.94 -1.06
N MET A 148 7.94 -3.57 -1.77
CA MET A 148 8.23 -4.50 -2.85
C MET A 148 7.08 -4.65 -3.84
N THR A 149 7.37 -5.30 -4.97
CA THR A 149 6.33 -5.68 -5.95
C THR A 149 5.59 -6.95 -5.52
N PRO A 150 4.41 -7.23 -6.08
CA PRO A 150 3.67 -8.47 -5.82
C PRO A 150 4.50 -9.73 -6.12
N GLU A 151 5.30 -9.73 -7.20
CA GLU A 151 6.14 -10.86 -7.56
C GLU A 151 7.25 -11.10 -6.52
N ALA A 152 7.89 -10.03 -6.04
CA ALA A 152 8.91 -10.13 -4.99
C ALA A 152 8.29 -10.65 -3.68
N PHE A 153 7.07 -10.21 -3.37
CA PHE A 153 6.30 -10.69 -2.22
C PHE A 153 5.97 -12.18 -2.34
N TRP A 154 5.53 -12.63 -3.53
CA TRP A 154 5.30 -14.04 -3.83
C TRP A 154 6.54 -14.89 -3.56
N GLU A 155 7.66 -14.52 -4.18
CA GLU A 155 8.91 -15.29 -4.05
C GLU A 155 9.42 -15.36 -2.61
N ARG A 156 9.23 -14.30 -1.85
CA ARG A 156 9.79 -14.19 -0.49
C ARG A 156 8.91 -14.82 0.58
N TYR A 157 7.60 -14.72 0.45
CA TYR A 157 6.67 -15.05 1.53
C TYR A 157 5.65 -16.13 1.21
N LEU A 158 5.26 -16.31 -0.05
CA LEU A 158 4.15 -17.19 -0.42
C LEU A 158 4.58 -18.49 -1.10
N ARG A 159 5.73 -18.51 -1.72
CA ARG A 159 6.23 -19.66 -2.51
C ARG A 159 6.71 -20.84 -1.66
N ARG A 160 6.62 -20.79 -0.35
CA ARG A 160 7.13 -21.85 0.55
C ARG A 160 6.23 -23.07 0.60
#